data_7276143c0257170a538df0833deaffec
#
_entry.id   7276143c0257170a538df0833deaffec
#
_cell.length_a   1.000
_cell.length_b   1.000
_cell.length_c   1.000
_cell.angle_alpha   90.00
_cell.angle_beta   90.00
_cell.angle_gamma   90.00
#
_symmetry.space_group_name_H-M   'P 1'
#
loop_
_entity.id
_entity.type
_entity.pdbx_description
1 polymer ?
#
loop_
_entity_poly.entity_id
_entity_poly.type
_entity_poly.pdbx_seq_one_letter_code
_entity_poly.pdbx_strand_id
1 'polypeptide(L)'
;SHDYGQTIDNELRAFDHIGLFGTTFPKAPAVPIERLPTPHDPGFPLEQRARAYFHANCAHCHNPAGECPQIDFLYDGTGLTKDNICNELLVGQPLSSAVYMRDSSRSPSVQMPPLATLIPDDRELPITANWISSLTTCP
;
A
#
# COMPACT_ATOMS: atom_id res chain seq x y z
N SER A 1 7.73 -10.68 -10.71
CA SER A 1 8.79 -11.64 -11.08
C SER A 1 10.13 -11.11 -10.63
N HIS A 2 10.99 -12.00 -10.20
CA HIS A 2 12.34 -11.73 -9.77
C HIS A 2 13.32 -12.45 -10.69
N ASP A 3 14.47 -11.82 -10.96
CA ASP A 3 15.57 -12.41 -11.76
C ASP A 3 16.52 -13.13 -10.80
N TYR A 4 16.59 -14.45 -10.94
CA TYR A 4 17.50 -15.32 -10.20
C TYR A 4 18.79 -15.63 -11.00
N GLY A 5 19.11 -14.79 -11.98
CA GLY A 5 20.32 -14.87 -12.82
C GLY A 5 20.19 -15.79 -14.05
N GLN A 6 19.59 -16.94 -13.93
CA GLN A 6 19.32 -17.87 -15.07
C GLN A 6 17.83 -18.10 -15.30
N THR A 7 16.98 -17.63 -14.38
CA THR A 7 15.54 -17.85 -14.41
C THR A 7 14.83 -16.62 -13.89
N ILE A 8 13.88 -16.14 -14.66
CA ILE A 8 12.94 -15.10 -14.20
C ILE A 8 11.66 -15.81 -13.79
N ASP A 9 11.29 -15.73 -12.52
CA ASP A 9 10.06 -16.36 -12.01
C ASP A 9 9.38 -15.48 -10.95
N ASN A 10 8.19 -15.89 -10.57
CA ASN A 10 7.48 -15.30 -9.45
C ASN A 10 8.14 -15.73 -8.15
N GLU A 11 8.38 -14.80 -7.25
CA GLU A 11 9.06 -15.04 -5.96
C GLU A 11 8.31 -16.06 -5.11
N LEU A 12 6.98 -16.06 -5.11
CA LEU A 12 6.18 -17.04 -4.38
C LEU A 12 6.37 -18.46 -4.91
N ARG A 13 6.60 -18.61 -6.22
CA ARG A 13 6.95 -19.94 -6.80
C ARG A 13 8.33 -20.40 -6.38
N ALA A 14 9.29 -19.49 -6.27
CA ALA A 14 10.61 -19.83 -5.75
C ALA A 14 10.51 -20.28 -4.30
N PHE A 15 9.71 -19.61 -3.48
CA PHE A 15 9.46 -20.00 -2.09
C PHE A 15 8.75 -21.36 -1.98
N ASP A 16 7.78 -21.64 -2.86
CA ASP A 16 7.14 -22.96 -2.94
C ASP A 16 8.15 -24.05 -3.33
N HIS A 17 9.03 -23.75 -4.29
CA HIS A 17 10.06 -24.70 -4.76
C HIS A 17 11.02 -25.12 -3.65
N ILE A 18 11.38 -24.23 -2.77
CA ILE A 18 12.23 -24.53 -1.60
C ILE A 18 11.45 -25.07 -0.39
N GLY A 19 10.15 -25.31 -0.54
CA GLY A 19 9.30 -25.87 0.51
C GLY A 19 8.92 -24.90 1.63
N LEU A 20 9.01 -23.59 1.41
CA LEU A 20 8.65 -22.59 2.42
C LEU A 20 7.16 -22.59 2.72
N PHE A 21 6.33 -22.87 1.72
CA PHE A 21 4.90 -23.08 1.89
C PHE A 21 4.61 -24.56 2.05
N GLY A 22 3.68 -24.91 2.94
CA GLY A 22 3.16 -26.29 3.05
C GLY A 22 2.44 -26.74 1.78
N THR A 23 1.67 -27.81 1.85
CA THR A 23 0.99 -28.44 0.70
C THR A 23 -0.14 -27.62 0.09
N THR A 24 -0.47 -26.47 0.63
CA THR A 24 -1.66 -25.67 0.27
C THR A 24 -1.38 -24.53 -0.72
N PHE A 25 -0.14 -24.28 -1.08
CA PHE A 25 0.15 -23.24 -2.08
C PHE A 25 -0.35 -23.69 -3.47
N PRO A 26 -1.03 -22.81 -4.23
CA PRO A 26 -1.52 -23.16 -5.55
C PRO A 26 -0.36 -23.47 -6.51
N LYS A 27 -0.15 -24.73 -6.83
CA LYS A 27 0.96 -25.19 -7.71
C LYS A 27 0.71 -24.98 -9.20
N ALA A 28 -0.44 -24.47 -9.58
CA ALA A 28 -0.78 -24.36 -10.98
C ALA A 28 -0.07 -23.16 -11.66
N PRO A 29 0.74 -23.37 -12.69
CA PRO A 29 1.30 -22.30 -13.48
C PRO A 29 0.23 -21.50 -14.25
N ALA A 30 -1.00 -22.01 -14.30
CA ALA A 30 -2.13 -21.44 -15.03
C ALA A 30 -2.98 -20.45 -14.23
N VAL A 31 -2.81 -20.37 -12.92
CA VAL A 31 -3.55 -19.40 -12.10
C VAL A 31 -2.65 -18.16 -11.95
N PRO A 32 -3.04 -17.00 -12.49
CA PRO A 32 -2.34 -15.76 -12.21
C PRO A 32 -2.31 -15.53 -10.70
N ILE A 33 -1.12 -15.42 -10.13
CA ILE A 33 -1.00 -14.97 -8.75
C ILE A 33 -1.35 -13.48 -8.76
N GLU A 34 -2.42 -13.12 -8.10
CA GLU A 34 -2.80 -11.73 -7.95
C GLU A 34 -1.67 -10.95 -7.29
N ARG A 35 -1.40 -9.78 -7.83
CA ARG A 35 -0.38 -8.87 -7.30
C ARG A 35 -0.98 -7.49 -7.09
N LEU A 36 -0.50 -6.82 -6.09
CA LEU A 36 -0.78 -5.39 -5.95
C LEU A 36 -0.21 -4.62 -7.15
N PRO A 37 -0.91 -3.60 -7.65
CA PRO A 37 -0.33 -2.66 -8.59
C PRO A 37 0.98 -2.09 -8.05
N THR A 38 1.99 -2.01 -8.89
CA THR A 38 3.21 -1.28 -8.54
C THR A 38 2.89 0.22 -8.54
N PRO A 39 3.18 0.96 -7.47
CA PRO A 39 2.83 2.38 -7.38
C PRO A 39 3.34 3.22 -8.56
N HIS A 40 4.48 2.84 -9.15
CA HIS A 40 5.09 3.54 -10.29
C HIS A 40 4.60 3.11 -11.66
N ASP A 41 3.77 2.07 -11.76
CA ASP A 41 3.29 1.58 -13.05
C ASP A 41 2.12 2.44 -13.55
N PRO A 42 2.32 3.30 -14.59
CA PRO A 42 1.27 4.15 -15.11
C PRO A 42 0.15 3.38 -15.83
N GLY A 43 0.33 2.08 -16.05
CA GLY A 43 -0.70 1.20 -16.59
C GLY A 43 -1.87 0.96 -15.63
N PHE A 44 -1.71 1.30 -14.35
CA PHE A 44 -2.77 1.21 -13.36
C PHE A 44 -3.34 2.59 -13.02
N PRO A 45 -4.66 2.69 -12.73
CA PRO A 45 -5.28 3.91 -12.24
C PRO A 45 -4.57 4.46 -10.99
N LEU A 46 -4.52 5.77 -10.88
CA LEU A 46 -3.81 6.45 -9.77
C LEU A 46 -4.33 6.03 -8.40
N GLU A 47 -5.64 5.86 -8.25
CA GLU A 47 -6.26 5.36 -7.03
C GLU A 47 -5.74 3.97 -6.64
N GLN A 48 -5.68 3.04 -7.59
CA GLN A 48 -5.18 1.69 -7.32
C GLN A 48 -3.70 1.71 -6.91
N ARG A 49 -2.92 2.59 -7.49
CA ARG A 49 -1.52 2.78 -7.15
C ARG A 49 -1.33 3.35 -5.74
N ALA A 50 -2.12 4.35 -5.38
CA ALA A 50 -2.14 4.92 -4.03
C ALA A 50 -2.60 3.89 -2.98
N ARG A 51 -3.67 3.13 -3.28
CA ARG A 51 -4.14 2.05 -2.41
C ARG A 51 -3.09 0.95 -2.20
N ALA A 52 -2.37 0.58 -3.27
CA ALA A 52 -1.29 -0.40 -3.16
C ALA A 52 -0.14 0.09 -2.27
N TYR A 53 0.19 1.38 -2.37
CA TYR A 53 1.16 2.01 -1.48
C TYR A 53 0.72 1.96 -0.02
N PHE A 54 -0.50 2.37 0.28
CA PHE A 54 -1.04 2.32 1.65
C PHE A 54 -1.12 0.89 2.19
N HIS A 55 -1.51 -0.08 1.36
CA HIS A 55 -1.53 -1.48 1.78
C HIS A 55 -0.13 -1.95 2.20
N ALA A 56 0.88 -1.67 1.39
CA ALA A 56 2.23 -2.13 1.65
C ALA A 56 2.89 -1.48 2.88
N ASN A 57 2.57 -0.21 3.17
CA ASN A 57 3.27 0.57 4.19
C ASN A 57 2.46 0.83 5.46
N CYS A 58 1.14 0.74 5.40
CA CYS A 58 0.26 1.16 6.48
C CYS A 58 -0.66 0.04 6.98
N ALA A 59 -1.12 -0.86 6.09
CA ALA A 59 -2.13 -1.85 6.43
C ALA A 59 -1.69 -2.88 7.47
N HIS A 60 -0.38 -3.10 7.66
CA HIS A 60 0.08 -4.02 8.70
C HIS A 60 -0.29 -3.57 10.13
N CYS A 61 -0.47 -2.26 10.36
CA CYS A 61 -1.00 -1.72 11.61
C CYS A 61 -2.44 -1.24 11.47
N HIS A 62 -2.78 -0.63 10.33
CA HIS A 62 -4.07 -0.04 10.05
C HIS A 62 -4.96 -1.02 9.26
N ASN A 63 -5.58 -1.94 9.96
CA ASN A 63 -6.57 -2.89 9.45
C ASN A 63 -7.49 -3.32 10.60
N PRO A 64 -8.65 -3.94 10.31
CA PRO A 64 -9.63 -4.29 11.34
C PRO A 64 -9.12 -5.22 12.47
N ALA A 65 -8.04 -5.96 12.21
CA ALA A 65 -7.40 -6.84 13.19
C ALA A 65 -6.04 -6.31 13.68
N GLY A 66 -5.64 -5.12 13.25
CA GLY A 66 -4.36 -4.50 13.58
C GLY A 66 -4.41 -3.64 14.86
N GLU A 67 -3.26 -3.03 15.18
CA GLU A 67 -3.13 -2.16 16.36
C GLU A 67 -3.91 -0.85 16.23
N CYS A 68 -4.22 -0.41 15.02
CA CYS A 68 -4.91 0.85 14.73
C CYS A 68 -6.13 0.60 13.83
N PRO A 69 -7.19 -0.07 14.34
CA PRO A 69 -8.32 -0.52 13.53
C PRO A 69 -9.27 0.62 13.10
N GLN A 70 -9.01 1.87 13.52
CA GLN A 70 -9.83 3.03 13.18
C GLN A 70 -9.75 3.41 11.70
N ILE A 71 -8.65 3.06 11.04
CA ILE A 71 -8.45 3.26 9.60
C ILE A 71 -8.04 1.92 9.01
N ASP A 72 -8.61 1.55 7.90
CA ASP A 72 -8.28 0.33 7.19
C ASP A 72 -7.63 0.67 5.85
N PHE A 73 -6.38 0.26 5.68
CA PHE A 73 -5.60 0.44 4.46
C PHE A 73 -5.41 -0.86 3.66
N LEU A 74 -6.17 -1.92 3.97
CA LEU A 74 -6.14 -3.12 3.13
C LEU A 74 -6.58 -2.79 1.70
N TYR A 75 -5.88 -3.34 0.71
CA TYR A 75 -6.10 -3.02 -0.70
C TYR A 75 -7.48 -3.47 -1.22
N ASP A 76 -7.90 -4.65 -0.82
CA ASP A 76 -9.20 -5.25 -1.13
C ASP A 76 -10.28 -4.81 -0.13
N GLY A 77 -9.86 -4.07 0.86
CA GLY A 77 -10.72 -3.61 1.93
C GLY A 77 -11.75 -2.60 1.43
N THR A 78 -12.91 -2.71 2.01
CA THR A 78 -13.91 -1.65 2.03
C THR A 78 -13.44 -0.46 2.89
N GLY A 79 -12.22 -0.51 3.36
CA GLY A 79 -11.65 0.33 4.41
C GLY A 79 -11.22 1.74 4.01
N LEU A 80 -11.09 2.01 2.71
CA LEU A 80 -11.10 3.38 2.22
C LEU A 80 -12.53 3.88 2.01
N THR A 81 -13.50 3.30 2.70
CA THR A 81 -14.86 3.81 2.72
C THR A 81 -14.96 5.07 3.57
N LYS A 82 -15.95 5.87 3.23
CA LYS A 82 -16.23 7.22 3.75
C LYS A 82 -15.93 7.49 5.21
N ASP A 83 -16.02 6.49 6.07
CA ASP A 83 -16.04 6.76 7.50
C ASP A 83 -14.66 6.76 8.14
N ASN A 84 -13.66 6.15 7.50
CA ASN A 84 -12.35 5.93 8.11
C ASN A 84 -11.25 6.85 7.59
N ILE A 85 -11.09 6.97 6.29
CA ILE A 85 -10.02 7.83 5.74
C ILE A 85 -10.44 9.30 5.62
N CYS A 86 -11.73 9.57 5.52
CA CYS A 86 -12.25 10.92 5.32
C CYS A 86 -11.96 11.88 6.48
N ASN A 87 -11.69 11.36 7.67
CA ASN A 87 -11.25 12.15 8.82
C ASN A 87 -9.75 12.55 8.72
N GLU A 88 -8.98 11.80 7.95
CA GLU A 88 -7.54 11.98 7.79
C GLU A 88 -7.18 12.64 6.45
N LEU A 89 -8.20 12.95 5.63
CA LEU A 89 -8.04 13.36 4.26
C LEU A 89 -8.90 14.59 3.94
N LEU A 90 -8.28 15.66 3.47
CA LEU A 90 -8.95 16.83 2.93
C LEU A 90 -8.97 16.75 1.40
N VAL A 91 -10.16 16.57 0.84
CA VAL A 91 -10.39 16.42 -0.60
C VAL A 91 -9.73 17.55 -1.39
N GLY A 92 -8.90 17.21 -2.35
CA GLY A 92 -8.17 18.16 -3.19
C GLY A 92 -7.01 18.90 -2.49
N GLN A 93 -6.74 18.61 -1.21
CA GLN A 93 -5.77 19.35 -0.39
C GLN A 93 -4.73 18.42 0.26
N PRO A 94 -3.78 17.86 -0.51
CA PRO A 94 -2.83 16.89 0.02
C PRO A 94 -2.00 17.42 1.18
N LEU A 95 -1.48 18.64 1.06
CA LEU A 95 -0.60 19.23 2.08
C LEU A 95 -1.30 19.53 3.41
N SER A 96 -2.62 19.54 3.42
CA SER A 96 -3.44 19.73 4.63
C SER A 96 -4.09 18.43 5.10
N SER A 97 -3.91 17.34 4.37
CA SER A 97 -4.42 16.02 4.72
C SER A 97 -3.49 15.34 5.73
N ALA A 98 -4.04 14.87 6.84
CA ALA A 98 -3.25 14.27 7.92
C ALA A 98 -2.48 13.04 7.45
N VAL A 99 -3.07 12.22 6.56
CA VAL A 99 -2.39 11.06 5.98
C VAL A 99 -1.10 11.45 5.26
N TYR A 100 -1.13 12.51 4.44
CA TYR A 100 0.05 12.99 3.73
C TYR A 100 1.06 13.67 4.67
N MET A 101 0.58 14.52 5.58
CA MET A 101 1.44 15.20 6.55
C MET A 101 2.21 14.21 7.43
N ARG A 102 1.57 13.13 7.84
CA ARG A 102 2.19 12.09 8.67
C ARG A 102 3.19 11.27 7.88
N ASP A 103 2.84 10.87 6.65
CA ASP A 103 3.70 10.09 5.76
C ASP A 103 4.97 10.88 5.35
N SER A 104 4.85 12.19 5.11
CA SER A 104 5.97 13.07 4.79
C SER A 104 6.80 13.52 5.99
N SER A 105 6.29 13.37 7.21
CA SER A 105 6.98 13.79 8.43
C SER A 105 7.96 12.74 8.95
N ARG A 106 9.04 13.22 9.59
CA ARG A 106 9.94 12.37 10.41
C ARG A 106 10.07 12.90 11.83
N SER A 107 9.13 13.74 12.24
CA SER A 107 8.99 14.12 13.65
C SER A 107 8.40 12.95 14.45
N PRO A 108 9.04 12.50 15.53
CA PRO A 108 8.63 11.27 16.27
C PRO A 108 7.20 11.26 16.77
N SER A 109 6.60 12.43 16.99
CA SER A 109 5.21 12.54 17.45
C SER A 109 4.18 12.61 16.33
N VAL A 110 4.63 12.71 15.08
CA VAL A 110 3.77 12.95 13.90
C VAL A 110 3.93 11.87 12.85
N GLN A 111 5.17 11.40 12.65
CA GLN A 111 5.51 10.50 11.55
C GLN A 111 4.66 9.23 11.49
N MET A 112 4.37 8.78 10.27
CA MET A 112 3.85 7.46 9.96
C MET A 112 4.65 6.88 8.76
N PRO A 113 5.03 5.59 8.82
CA PRO A 113 4.98 4.70 9.98
C PRO A 113 5.82 5.21 11.16
N PRO A 114 5.42 4.91 12.42
CA PRO A 114 6.10 5.43 13.61
C PRO A 114 7.46 4.76 13.88
N LEU A 115 7.70 3.61 13.26
CA LEU A 115 8.89 2.78 13.45
C LEU A 115 9.57 2.48 12.12
N ALA A 116 10.89 2.25 12.19
CA ALA A 116 11.71 1.78 11.07
C ALA A 116 11.75 2.70 9.83
N THR A 117 11.40 3.98 9.99
CA THR A 117 11.43 4.96 8.90
C THR A 117 12.28 6.17 9.31
N LEU A 118 13.41 6.36 8.63
CA LEU A 118 14.34 7.47 8.90
C LEU A 118 14.20 8.62 7.91
N ILE A 119 13.76 8.32 6.70
CA ILE A 119 13.57 9.29 5.62
C ILE A 119 12.19 9.15 5.01
N PRO A 120 11.56 10.23 4.54
CA PRO A 120 10.35 10.15 3.73
C PRO A 120 10.58 9.36 2.45
N ASP A 121 9.55 8.72 1.92
CA ASP A 121 9.61 8.07 0.63
C ASP A 121 9.33 9.07 -0.50
N ASP A 122 10.39 9.78 -0.92
CA ASP A 122 10.28 10.84 -1.93
C ASP A 122 9.79 10.33 -3.30
N ARG A 123 9.80 9.02 -3.54
CA ARG A 123 9.28 8.43 -4.78
C ARG A 123 7.77 8.22 -4.73
N GLU A 124 7.24 7.85 -3.57
CA GLU A 124 5.84 7.45 -3.42
C GLU A 124 4.96 8.58 -2.90
N LEU A 125 5.51 9.50 -2.12
CA LEU A 125 4.78 10.68 -1.64
C LEU A 125 4.06 11.46 -2.75
N PRO A 126 4.65 11.68 -3.95
CA PRO A 126 3.94 12.32 -5.05
C PRO A 126 2.71 11.55 -5.53
N ILE A 127 2.68 10.23 -5.39
CA ILE A 127 1.53 9.40 -5.77
C ILE A 127 0.36 9.68 -4.82
N THR A 128 0.63 9.68 -3.53
CA THR A 128 -0.35 10.04 -2.49
C THR A 128 -0.87 11.46 -2.70
N ALA A 129 0.03 12.43 -2.92
CA ALA A 129 -0.37 13.82 -3.16
C ALA A 129 -1.23 13.98 -4.41
N ASN A 130 -0.84 13.36 -5.51
CA ASN A 130 -1.57 13.43 -6.78
C ASN A 130 -2.94 12.76 -6.66
N TRP A 131 -3.02 11.62 -5.96
CA TRP A 131 -4.30 10.97 -5.71
C TRP A 131 -5.23 11.86 -4.90
N ILE A 132 -4.79 12.42 -3.77
CA ILE A 132 -5.60 13.33 -2.96
C ILE A 132 -6.03 14.55 -3.77
N SER A 133 -5.12 15.13 -4.58
CA SER A 133 -5.44 16.27 -5.45
C SER A 133 -6.50 15.96 -6.50
N SER A 134 -6.59 14.71 -6.94
CA SER A 134 -7.56 14.27 -7.94
C SER A 134 -8.95 14.00 -7.38
N LEU A 135 -9.10 13.94 -6.07
CA LEU A 135 -10.38 13.68 -5.42
C LEU A 135 -11.30 14.90 -5.53
N THR A 136 -12.54 14.64 -5.90
CA THR A 136 -13.64 15.63 -5.87
C THR A 136 -14.61 15.37 -4.73
N THR A 137 -14.62 14.17 -4.23
CA THR A 137 -15.37 13.73 -3.04
C THR A 137 -14.49 12.80 -2.25
N CYS A 138 -14.82 12.56 -1.00
CA CYS A 138 -14.16 11.51 -0.24
C CYS A 138 -14.45 10.14 -0.87
N PRO A 139 -13.44 9.28 -1.06
CA PRO A 139 -13.57 7.99 -1.73
C PRO A 139 -14.44 7.00 -0.98
#